data_25d8ae580ba5aa757da428bb60fcda02
#
_entry.id   25d8ae580ba5aa757da428bb60fcda02
#
_cell.length_a   1.000
_cell.length_b   1.000
_cell.length_c   1.000
_cell.angle_alpha   90.00
_cell.angle_beta   90.00
_cell.angle_gamma   90.00
#
_symmetry.space_group_name_H-M   'P 1'
#
loop_
_entity.id
_entity.type
_entity.pdbx_description
1 polymer ?
#
loop_
_entity_poly.entity_id
_entity_poly.type
_entity_poly.pdbx_seq_one_letter_code
_entity_poly.pdbx_strand_id
1 'polypeptide(L)'
;MSAEVLKLDVDGMTCAACVASVEKIIEKSQHVKAVAVNLPLGSANVQFHQSVDAEIIQEILSDIKTSGFSANLHDESKPLRERLEKQVTNDGRKAGLALILALPTIYLTMFADDMGSFAGFDTRLLLALVMTM
;
A
#
# COMPACT_ATOMS: atom_id res chain seq x y z
N MET A 1 33.10 -13.70 -10.05
CA MET A 1 32.53 -12.35 -9.87
C MET A 1 31.12 -12.56 -9.33
N SER A 2 30.97 -12.49 -8.01
CA SER A 2 29.68 -12.77 -7.34
C SER A 2 28.83 -11.50 -7.47
N ALA A 3 27.77 -11.57 -8.27
CA ALA A 3 26.74 -10.53 -8.27
C ALA A 3 26.06 -10.56 -6.90
N GLU A 4 26.18 -9.48 -6.16
CA GLU A 4 25.51 -9.34 -4.86
C GLU A 4 24.04 -9.11 -5.10
N VAL A 5 23.20 -9.94 -4.48
CA VAL A 5 21.74 -9.80 -4.55
C VAL A 5 21.25 -9.27 -3.22
N LEU A 6 20.70 -8.06 -3.23
CA LEU A 6 20.11 -7.43 -2.07
C LEU A 6 18.59 -7.55 -2.15
N LYS A 7 18.00 -7.96 -1.06
CA LYS A 7 16.54 -8.03 -0.93
C LYS A 7 16.03 -6.86 -0.10
N LEU A 8 15.06 -6.14 -0.64
CA LEU A 8 14.42 -4.99 0.00
C LEU A 8 12.94 -5.30 0.24
N ASP A 9 12.42 -4.86 1.37
CA ASP A 9 10.98 -4.83 1.63
C ASP A 9 10.45 -3.46 1.21
N VAL A 10 9.47 -3.42 0.32
CA VAL A 10 8.87 -2.18 -0.21
C VAL A 10 7.39 -2.16 0.11
N ASP A 11 6.98 -1.18 0.90
CA ASP A 11 5.59 -0.96 1.28
C ASP A 11 4.96 0.19 0.48
N GLY A 12 3.63 0.15 0.33
CA GLY A 12 2.87 1.17 -0.38
C GLY A 12 2.60 0.85 -1.85
N MET A 13 3.06 -0.29 -2.36
CA MET A 13 2.74 -0.75 -3.71
C MET A 13 1.36 -1.42 -3.72
N THR A 14 0.40 -0.82 -4.41
CA THR A 14 -0.98 -1.34 -4.52
C THR A 14 -1.37 -1.73 -5.94
N CYS A 15 -0.54 -1.42 -6.93
CA CYS A 15 -0.84 -1.63 -8.35
C CYS A 15 0.42 -1.94 -9.17
N ALA A 16 0.21 -2.52 -10.36
CA ALA A 16 1.30 -2.84 -11.28
C ALA A 16 2.09 -1.59 -11.76
N ALA A 17 1.42 -0.44 -11.85
CA ALA A 17 2.09 0.82 -12.18
C ALA A 17 3.04 1.27 -11.06
N CYS A 18 2.71 0.97 -9.80
CA CYS A 18 3.57 1.23 -8.65
C CYS A 18 4.85 0.38 -8.73
N VAL A 19 4.72 -0.89 -9.10
CA VAL A 19 5.86 -1.80 -9.33
C VAL A 19 6.80 -1.23 -10.38
N ALA A 20 6.27 -0.87 -11.54
CA ALA A 20 7.06 -0.28 -12.63
C ALA A 20 7.74 1.04 -12.23
N SER A 21 7.12 1.82 -11.36
CA SER A 21 7.71 3.05 -10.83
C SER A 21 8.88 2.76 -9.90
N VAL A 22 8.73 1.80 -8.99
CA VAL A 22 9.80 1.38 -8.07
C VAL A 22 10.97 0.76 -8.84
N GLU A 23 10.69 -0.10 -9.83
CA GLU A 23 11.74 -0.66 -10.70
C GLU A 23 12.54 0.43 -11.40
N LYS A 24 11.86 1.41 -12.03
CA LYS A 24 12.54 2.55 -12.69
C LYS A 24 13.37 3.40 -11.74
N ILE A 25 12.95 3.58 -10.49
CA ILE A 25 13.69 4.34 -9.49
C ILE A 25 14.99 3.62 -9.15
N ILE A 26 14.92 2.31 -8.92
CA ILE A 26 16.06 1.48 -8.57
C ILE A 26 17.03 1.36 -9.76
N GLU A 27 16.50 1.20 -10.99
CA GLU A 27 17.29 1.11 -12.22
C GLU A 27 18.06 2.39 -12.59
N LYS A 28 17.67 3.55 -12.04
CA LYS A 28 18.41 4.80 -12.23
C LYS A 28 19.82 4.76 -11.65
N SER A 29 20.04 3.94 -10.63
CA SER A 29 21.35 3.78 -10.05
C SER A 29 22.26 3.00 -11.01
N GLN A 30 23.42 3.58 -11.35
CA GLN A 30 24.40 2.96 -12.26
C GLN A 30 25.02 1.67 -11.70
N HIS A 31 24.84 1.41 -10.42
CA HIS A 31 25.36 0.24 -9.73
C HIS A 31 24.44 -0.98 -9.87
N VAL A 32 23.19 -0.78 -10.27
CA VAL A 32 22.16 -1.82 -10.40
C VAL A 32 22.26 -2.47 -11.77
N LYS A 33 22.38 -3.79 -11.76
CA LYS A 33 22.39 -4.63 -12.96
C LYS A 33 20.97 -5.06 -13.39
N ALA A 34 20.15 -5.43 -12.42
CA ALA A 34 18.78 -5.85 -12.63
C ALA A 34 17.97 -5.70 -11.34
N VAL A 35 16.69 -5.43 -11.48
CA VAL A 35 15.74 -5.39 -10.38
C VAL A 35 14.53 -6.25 -10.72
N ALA A 36 13.99 -6.93 -9.72
CA ALA A 36 12.75 -7.68 -9.85
C ALA A 36 11.87 -7.41 -8.62
N VAL A 37 10.75 -6.76 -8.83
CA VAL A 37 9.79 -6.41 -7.77
C VAL A 37 8.66 -7.40 -7.73
N ASN A 38 8.36 -7.90 -6.54
CA ASN A 38 7.26 -8.81 -6.28
C ASN A 38 6.15 -8.08 -5.51
N LEU A 39 5.05 -7.74 -6.19
CA LEU A 39 3.92 -7.03 -5.62
C LEU A 39 3.24 -7.80 -4.47
N PRO A 40 2.87 -9.07 -4.62
CA PRO A 40 2.25 -9.85 -3.55
C PRO A 40 3.07 -9.96 -2.27
N LEU A 41 4.40 -10.01 -2.39
CA LEU A 41 5.30 -10.13 -1.26
C LEU A 41 5.79 -8.77 -0.73
N GLY A 42 5.51 -7.67 -1.45
CA GLY A 42 6.04 -6.36 -1.11
C GLY A 42 7.57 -6.34 -1.07
N SER A 43 8.23 -7.09 -1.95
CA SER A 43 9.69 -7.24 -1.93
C SER A 43 10.32 -6.94 -3.28
N ALA A 44 11.51 -6.37 -3.26
CA ALA A 44 12.33 -6.12 -4.43
C ALA A 44 13.67 -6.85 -4.29
N ASN A 45 14.06 -7.59 -5.31
CA ASN A 45 15.37 -8.21 -5.43
C ASN A 45 16.22 -7.35 -6.37
N VAL A 46 17.28 -6.77 -5.84
CA VAL A 46 18.18 -5.89 -6.57
C VAL A 46 19.51 -6.61 -6.79
N GLN A 47 19.90 -6.78 -8.03
CA GLN A 47 21.20 -7.33 -8.40
C GLN A 47 22.15 -6.20 -8.75
N PHE A 48 23.34 -6.21 -8.19
CA PHE A 48 24.38 -5.22 -8.44
C PHE A 48 25.48 -5.77 -9.35
N HIS A 49 26.16 -4.88 -10.05
CA HIS A 49 27.31 -5.25 -10.91
C HIS A 49 28.52 -5.69 -10.09
N GLN A 50 28.67 -5.15 -8.88
CA GLN A 50 29.78 -5.42 -7.96
C GLN A 50 29.27 -5.26 -6.51
N SER A 51 30.14 -5.53 -5.54
CA SER A 51 29.84 -5.30 -4.12
C SER A 51 29.45 -3.83 -3.89
N VAL A 52 28.40 -3.63 -3.11
CA VAL A 52 27.78 -2.32 -2.89
C VAL A 52 28.06 -1.84 -1.49
N ASP A 53 28.50 -0.58 -1.39
CA ASP A 53 28.70 0.09 -0.11
C ASP A 53 27.36 0.52 0.51
N ALA A 54 27.35 0.63 1.84
CA ALA A 54 26.14 1.03 2.58
C ALA A 54 25.60 2.40 2.14
N GLU A 55 26.42 3.30 1.62
CA GLU A 55 26.02 4.60 1.09
C GLU A 55 25.07 4.46 -0.12
N ILE A 56 25.42 3.60 -1.06
CA ILE A 56 24.61 3.37 -2.27
C ILE A 56 23.23 2.78 -1.90
N ILE A 57 23.21 1.89 -0.92
CA ILE A 57 21.98 1.31 -0.41
C ILE A 57 21.09 2.40 0.20
N GLN A 58 21.67 3.31 0.99
CA GLN A 58 20.94 4.42 1.61
C GLN A 58 20.43 5.41 0.57
N GLU A 59 21.15 5.66 -0.50
CA GLU A 59 20.71 6.50 -1.61
C GLU A 59 19.48 5.90 -2.29
N ILE A 60 19.50 4.62 -2.64
CA ILE A 60 18.37 3.92 -3.25
C ILE A 60 17.15 3.93 -2.31
N LEU A 61 17.33 3.69 -1.02
CA LEU A 61 16.24 3.74 -0.04
C LEU A 61 15.66 5.15 0.09
N SER A 62 16.50 6.18 0.01
CA SER A 62 16.07 7.58 0.03
C SER A 62 15.25 7.95 -1.20
N ASP A 63 15.67 7.52 -2.39
CA ASP A 63 14.96 7.77 -3.64
C ASP A 63 13.58 7.12 -3.67
N ILE A 64 13.48 5.90 -3.19
CA ILE A 64 12.20 5.20 -3.04
C ILE A 64 11.28 5.96 -2.07
N LYS A 65 11.80 6.43 -0.93
CA LYS A 65 11.04 7.21 0.07
C LYS A 65 10.56 8.55 -0.50
N THR A 66 11.41 9.25 -1.24
CA THR A 66 11.07 10.54 -1.86
C THR A 66 9.95 10.39 -2.89
N SER A 67 9.85 9.22 -3.50
CA SER A 67 8.79 8.88 -4.46
C SER A 67 7.48 8.43 -3.81
N GLY A 68 7.39 8.44 -2.47
CA GLY A 68 6.18 8.14 -1.72
C GLY A 68 6.01 6.68 -1.31
N PHE A 69 7.02 5.84 -1.53
CA PHE A 69 7.05 4.46 -1.07
C PHE A 69 7.90 4.33 0.19
N SER A 70 7.68 3.28 0.99
CA SER A 70 8.55 2.92 2.11
C SER A 70 9.42 1.73 1.72
N ALA A 71 10.74 1.85 1.87
CA ALA A 71 11.66 0.76 1.62
C ALA A 71 12.55 0.52 2.84
N ASN A 72 12.79 -0.75 3.15
CA ASN A 72 13.68 -1.19 4.22
C ASN A 72 14.50 -2.38 3.74
N LEU A 73 15.66 -2.59 4.34
CA LEU A 73 16.42 -3.81 4.13
C LEU A 73 15.60 -5.02 4.58
N HIS A 74 15.61 -6.07 3.77
CA HIS A 74 14.93 -7.30 4.11
C HIS A 74 15.61 -7.95 5.31
N ASP A 75 14.90 -8.00 6.43
CA ASP A 75 15.33 -8.67 7.64
C ASP A 75 14.78 -10.11 7.63
N GLU A 76 15.63 -11.07 7.30
CA GLU A 76 15.25 -12.50 7.28
C GLU A 76 14.86 -13.02 8.67
N SER A 77 15.20 -12.30 9.73
CA SER A 77 14.86 -12.68 11.09
C SER A 77 13.38 -12.44 11.44
N LYS A 78 12.66 -11.62 10.64
CA LYS A 78 11.24 -11.34 10.88
C LYS A 78 10.35 -12.40 10.23
N PRO A 79 9.63 -13.21 11.01
CA PRO A 79 8.74 -14.21 10.47
C PRO A 79 7.65 -13.56 9.60
N LEU A 80 7.32 -14.20 8.50
CA LEU A 80 6.30 -13.76 7.52
C LEU A 80 4.96 -13.37 8.21
N ARG A 81 4.65 -13.99 9.34
CA ARG A 81 3.45 -13.70 10.15
C ARG A 81 3.41 -12.26 10.65
N GLU A 82 4.53 -11.71 11.14
CA GLU A 82 4.58 -10.33 11.67
C GLU A 82 4.33 -9.29 10.56
N ARG A 83 4.74 -9.59 9.34
CA ARG A 83 4.52 -8.72 8.17
C ARG A 83 3.05 -8.72 7.76
N LEU A 84 2.43 -9.90 7.71
CA LEU A 84 1.01 -10.05 7.40
C LEU A 84 0.14 -9.41 8.48
N GLU A 85 0.50 -9.52 9.76
CA GLU A 85 -0.23 -8.89 10.86
C GLU A 85 -0.20 -7.35 10.77
N LYS A 86 0.92 -6.75 10.38
CA LYS A 86 1.01 -5.29 10.20
C LYS A 86 0.14 -4.78 9.04
N GLN A 87 0.04 -5.53 7.96
CA GLN A 87 -0.86 -5.18 6.86
C GLN A 87 -2.33 -5.30 7.29
N VAL A 88 -2.69 -6.39 7.96
CA VAL A 88 -4.07 -6.62 8.44
C VAL A 88 -4.50 -5.57 9.48
N THR A 89 -3.63 -5.17 10.39
CA THR A 89 -3.97 -4.15 11.41
C THR A 89 -4.16 -2.75 10.83
N ASN A 90 -3.39 -2.39 9.80
CA ASN A 90 -3.54 -1.09 9.14
C ASN A 90 -4.85 -1.00 8.32
N ASP A 91 -5.22 -2.07 7.68
CA ASP A 91 -6.49 -2.15 6.93
C ASP A 91 -7.69 -2.32 7.86
N GLY A 92 -7.52 -2.97 9.01
CA GLY A 92 -8.55 -3.11 10.04
C GLY A 92 -9.03 -1.78 10.62
N ARG A 93 -8.14 -0.79 10.77
CA ARG A 93 -8.53 0.56 11.21
C ARG A 93 -9.38 1.30 10.19
N LYS A 94 -9.07 1.15 8.90
CA LYS A 94 -9.86 1.73 7.80
C LYS A 94 -11.23 1.04 7.67
N ALA A 95 -11.27 -0.27 7.80
CA ALA A 95 -12.49 -1.06 7.81
C ALA A 95 -13.39 -0.73 9.01
N GLY A 96 -12.82 -0.53 10.19
CA GLY A 96 -13.54 -0.09 11.39
C GLY A 96 -14.22 1.27 11.20
N LEU A 97 -13.52 2.22 10.58
CA LEU A 97 -14.06 3.55 10.30
C LEU A 97 -15.24 3.48 9.30
N ALA A 98 -15.11 2.63 8.27
CA ALA A 98 -16.17 2.40 7.31
C ALA A 98 -17.42 1.75 7.94
N LEU A 99 -17.23 0.83 8.88
CA LEU A 99 -18.31 0.18 9.63
C LEU A 99 -19.06 1.18 10.53
N ILE A 100 -18.35 2.06 11.22
CA ILE A 100 -18.94 3.11 12.07
C ILE A 100 -19.80 4.08 11.23
N LEU A 101 -19.37 4.39 10.00
CA LEU A 101 -20.13 5.24 9.08
C LEU A 101 -21.33 4.50 8.44
N ALA A 102 -21.24 3.19 8.27
CA ALA A 102 -22.31 2.38 7.69
C ALA A 102 -23.44 2.09 8.68
N LEU A 103 -23.17 1.97 9.98
CA LEU A 103 -24.19 1.67 10.99
C LEU A 103 -25.34 2.69 11.04
N PRO A 104 -25.09 4.02 11.06
CA PRO A 104 -26.18 4.99 11.08
C PRO A 104 -27.01 4.99 9.80
N THR A 105 -26.40 4.68 8.65
CA THR A 105 -27.17 4.60 7.39
C THR A 105 -28.10 3.39 7.36
N ILE A 106 -27.65 2.24 7.87
CA ILE A 106 -28.47 1.03 8.00
C ILE A 106 -29.60 1.27 9.01
N TYR A 107 -29.28 1.91 10.14
CA TYR A 107 -30.28 2.25 11.16
C TYR A 107 -31.36 3.17 10.58
N LEU A 108 -30.99 4.23 9.88
CA LEU A 108 -31.93 5.14 9.23
C LEU A 108 -32.78 4.46 8.15
N THR A 109 -32.22 3.55 7.37
CA THR A 109 -33.00 2.83 6.33
C THR A 109 -33.98 1.83 6.94
N MET A 110 -33.65 1.18 8.05
CA MET A 110 -34.52 0.21 8.70
C MET A 110 -35.63 0.86 9.53
N PHE A 111 -35.36 2.02 10.14
CA PHE A 111 -36.34 2.70 11.03
C PHE A 111 -37.06 3.88 10.35
N ALA A 112 -36.62 4.32 9.18
CA ALA A 112 -37.29 5.41 8.46
C ALA A 112 -38.65 5.02 7.88
N ASP A 113 -38.93 3.74 7.71
CA ASP A 113 -40.23 3.26 7.25
C ASP A 113 -41.34 3.39 8.31
N ASP A 114 -40.99 3.45 9.61
CA ASP A 114 -41.96 3.50 10.72
C ASP A 114 -42.20 4.94 11.24
N MET A 115 -41.31 5.89 10.92
CA MET A 115 -41.49 7.31 11.25
C MET A 115 -41.90 8.10 10.01
N GLY A 116 -43.14 7.99 9.65
CA GLY A 116 -43.75 8.73 8.56
C GLY A 116 -43.28 10.17 8.48
N SER A 117 -42.67 10.53 7.38
CA SER A 117 -42.50 11.87 6.85
C SER A 117 -42.03 12.92 7.87
N PHE A 118 -40.85 12.74 8.44
CA PHE A 118 -40.16 13.86 9.08
C PHE A 118 -39.23 14.53 8.06
N ALA A 119 -39.60 15.76 7.72
CA ALA A 119 -38.87 16.71 6.92
C ALA A 119 -38.60 16.31 5.45
N GLY A 120 -39.61 16.24 4.60
CA GLY A 120 -39.58 16.63 3.18
C GLY A 120 -38.32 16.37 2.31
N PHE A 121 -37.40 15.55 2.79
CA PHE A 121 -36.19 15.20 2.09
C PHE A 121 -36.40 13.84 1.42
N ASP A 122 -36.59 13.87 0.11
CA ASP A 122 -36.71 12.67 -0.72
C ASP A 122 -35.42 11.85 -0.59
N THR A 123 -35.50 10.71 0.08
CA THR A 123 -34.40 9.74 0.22
C THR A 123 -33.87 9.27 -1.14
N ARG A 124 -34.69 9.40 -2.19
CA ARG A 124 -34.32 9.13 -3.59
C ARG A 124 -33.31 10.11 -4.11
N LEU A 125 -33.33 11.38 -3.67
CA LEU A 125 -32.37 12.42 -4.05
C LEU A 125 -31.02 12.20 -3.40
N LEU A 126 -30.97 11.74 -2.14
CA LEU A 126 -29.73 11.39 -1.45
C LEU A 126 -29.06 10.15 -2.08
N LEU A 127 -29.84 9.13 -2.45
CA LEU A 127 -29.32 7.96 -3.15
C LEU A 127 -28.76 8.31 -4.54
N ALA A 128 -29.41 9.21 -5.27
CA ALA A 128 -28.93 9.68 -6.56
C ALA A 128 -27.61 10.47 -6.42
N LEU A 129 -27.46 11.26 -5.36
CA LEU A 129 -26.22 12.04 -5.10
C LEU A 129 -25.04 11.15 -4.73
N VAL A 130 -25.27 10.06 -3.99
CA VAL A 130 -24.23 9.09 -3.63
C VAL A 130 -23.80 8.24 -4.84
N MET A 131 -24.72 8.01 -5.79
CA MET A 131 -24.40 7.23 -7.00
C MET A 131 -23.68 8.07 -8.08
N THR A 132 -23.64 9.39 -7.95
CA THR A 132 -23.00 10.29 -8.94
C THR A 132 -21.62 10.80 -8.50
N MET A 133 -21.11 10.39 -7.32
CA MET A 133 -19.74 10.65 -6.85
C MET A 133 -18.88 9.40 -6.91
#